data_0447929a91c8412fa25c808083e7ce00
#
_entry.id   0447929a91c8412fa25c808083e7ce00
#
_cell.length_a   1.000
_cell.length_b   1.000
_cell.length_c   1.000
_cell.angle_alpha   90.00
_cell.angle_beta   90.00
_cell.angle_gamma   90.00
#
_symmetry.space_group_name_H-M   'P 1'
#
loop_
_entity.id
_entity.type
_entity.pdbx_description
1 polymer ?
#
loop_
_entity_poly.entity_id
_entity_poly.type
_entity_poly.pdbx_seq_one_letter_code
_entity_poly.pdbx_strand_id
1 'polypeptide(L)'
;MLYYHGYGVAKNFRESLKWFKRASQQDLADSQYMLGLSYHQGKGVGLDYEFAKYWFYKSAVQSYANAQFMYAYMLQAGDGGESEPLKALVWSELAERNGKTDASDISNLSRLLVEDAEQARVPALASQCLESNYEQCPK
;
A
#
# COMPACT_ATOMS: atom_id res chain seq x y z
N MET A 1 -18.01 -8.02 -1.04
CA MET A 1 -16.91 -8.68 -1.75
C MET A 1 -17.33 -9.36 -3.04
N LEU A 2 -18.53 -9.87 -3.11
CA LEU A 2 -19.02 -10.55 -4.31
C LEU A 2 -18.96 -9.68 -5.56
N TYR A 3 -19.23 -8.41 -5.40
CA TYR A 3 -19.26 -7.49 -6.55
C TYR A 3 -17.88 -7.14 -7.09
N TYR A 4 -16.86 -7.25 -6.25
CA TYR A 4 -15.50 -6.86 -6.67
C TYR A 4 -14.83 -7.92 -7.52
N HIS A 5 -15.10 -9.19 -7.28
CA HIS A 5 -14.40 -10.28 -7.94
C HIS A 5 -14.78 -10.51 -9.40
N GLY A 6 -15.25 -9.50 -10.06
CA GLY A 6 -15.34 -9.50 -11.50
C GLY A 6 -16.50 -10.26 -12.09
N TYR A 7 -17.37 -10.70 -11.27
CA TYR A 7 -18.60 -11.22 -11.80
C TYR A 7 -19.38 -10.13 -12.43
N GLY A 8 -18.75 -9.09 -12.63
CA GLY A 8 -19.51 -8.10 -13.03
C GLY A 8 -19.04 -7.33 -14.10
N VAL A 9 -19.80 -6.53 -14.33
CA VAL A 9 -19.74 -5.46 -15.24
C VAL A 9 -19.37 -4.21 -14.50
N ALA A 10 -19.08 -3.15 -15.23
CA ALA A 10 -18.64 -1.88 -14.65
C ALA A 10 -19.57 -1.33 -13.57
N LYS A 11 -20.87 -1.55 -13.71
CA LYS A 11 -21.84 -1.08 -12.70
C LYS A 11 -21.62 -1.70 -11.33
N ASN A 12 -21.08 -2.92 -11.28
CA ASN A 12 -20.81 -3.60 -10.02
C ASN A 12 -19.62 -2.98 -9.29
N PHE A 13 -18.65 -2.41 -10.02
CA PHE A 13 -17.56 -1.68 -9.38
C PHE A 13 -18.04 -0.45 -8.64
N ARG A 14 -19.03 0.27 -9.18
CA ARG A 14 -19.62 1.42 -8.49
C ARG A 14 -20.31 1.02 -7.20
N GLU A 15 -21.06 -0.07 -7.24
CA GLU A 15 -21.72 -0.59 -6.04
C GLU A 15 -20.73 -1.04 -4.99
N SER A 16 -19.71 -1.80 -5.41
CA SER A 16 -18.63 -2.22 -4.53
C SER A 16 -17.95 -1.02 -3.88
N LEU A 17 -17.70 0.03 -4.66
CA LEU A 17 -17.04 1.23 -4.16
C LEU A 17 -17.85 1.89 -3.05
N LYS A 18 -19.18 1.94 -3.17
CA LYS A 18 -20.05 2.50 -2.13
C LYS A 18 -19.87 1.73 -0.81
N TRP A 19 -19.83 0.41 -0.88
CA TRP A 19 -19.63 -0.42 0.29
C TRP A 19 -18.24 -0.23 0.89
N PHE A 20 -17.21 -0.17 0.05
CA PHE A 20 -15.85 0.04 0.52
C PHE A 20 -15.67 1.41 1.17
N LYS A 21 -16.30 2.45 0.61
CA LYS A 21 -16.27 3.78 1.21
C LYS A 21 -16.92 3.79 2.59
N ARG A 22 -18.06 3.13 2.72
CA ARG A 22 -18.76 3.05 4.00
C ARG A 22 -17.94 2.28 5.03
N ALA A 23 -17.38 1.14 4.62
CA ALA A 23 -16.56 0.32 5.50
C ALA A 23 -15.25 1.00 5.88
N SER A 24 -14.63 1.74 4.95
CA SER A 24 -13.38 2.45 5.22
C SER A 24 -13.55 3.57 6.23
N GLN A 25 -14.74 4.15 6.33
CA GLN A 25 -15.06 5.12 7.37
C GLN A 25 -15.07 4.49 8.75
N GLN A 26 -15.14 3.17 8.84
CA GLN A 26 -15.04 2.41 10.08
C GLN A 26 -13.61 1.88 10.30
N ASP A 27 -12.64 2.39 9.55
CA ASP A 27 -11.21 2.03 9.63
C ASP A 27 -10.93 0.54 9.41
N LEU A 28 -11.70 -0.13 8.55
CA LEU A 28 -11.44 -1.52 8.18
C LEU A 28 -10.35 -1.59 7.13
N ALA A 29 -9.23 -2.21 7.49
CA ALA A 29 -8.03 -2.22 6.65
C ALA A 29 -8.26 -2.84 5.28
N ASP A 30 -8.98 -3.95 5.19
CA ASP A 30 -9.26 -4.61 3.91
C ASP A 30 -10.11 -3.73 2.99
N SER A 31 -11.06 -3.01 3.57
CA SER A 31 -11.92 -2.10 2.79
C SER A 31 -11.12 -0.89 2.31
N GLN A 32 -10.24 -0.36 3.14
CA GLN A 32 -9.35 0.74 2.74
C GLN A 32 -8.42 0.30 1.61
N TYR A 33 -7.90 -0.92 1.68
CA TYR A 33 -7.08 -1.49 0.64
C TYR A 33 -7.84 -1.59 -0.68
N MET A 34 -9.07 -2.11 -0.64
CA MET A 34 -9.90 -2.23 -1.83
C MET A 34 -10.25 -0.87 -2.44
N LEU A 35 -10.48 0.12 -1.58
CA LEU A 35 -10.71 1.48 -2.04
C LEU A 35 -9.47 2.05 -2.73
N GLY A 36 -8.29 1.80 -2.15
CA GLY A 36 -7.03 2.17 -2.77
C GLY A 36 -6.85 1.55 -4.15
N LEU A 37 -7.17 0.26 -4.29
CA LEU A 37 -7.11 -0.41 -5.58
C LEU A 37 -8.06 0.20 -6.59
N SER A 38 -9.26 0.58 -6.16
CA SER A 38 -10.24 1.20 -7.06
C SER A 38 -9.71 2.50 -7.65
N TYR A 39 -9.10 3.34 -6.82
CA TYR A 39 -8.52 4.59 -7.31
C TYR A 39 -7.25 4.37 -8.13
N HIS A 40 -6.45 3.37 -7.77
CA HIS A 40 -5.23 3.06 -8.49
C HIS A 40 -5.52 2.51 -9.90
N GLN A 41 -6.58 1.76 -10.05
CA GLN A 41 -6.97 1.13 -11.31
C GLN A 41 -8.06 1.88 -12.06
N GLY A 42 -8.67 2.88 -11.44
CA GLY A 42 -9.78 3.64 -12.04
C GLY A 42 -11.05 2.81 -12.21
N LYS A 43 -11.31 1.87 -11.31
CA LYS A 43 -12.49 1.00 -11.39
C LYS A 43 -13.60 1.50 -10.52
N GLY A 44 -14.70 1.89 -11.14
CA GLY A 44 -15.86 2.45 -10.45
C GLY A 44 -15.70 3.90 -10.05
N VAL A 45 -14.52 4.47 -10.29
CA VAL A 45 -14.18 5.84 -9.96
C VAL A 45 -13.02 6.27 -10.88
N GLY A 46 -12.81 7.57 -11.05
CA GLY A 46 -11.71 8.08 -11.84
C GLY A 46 -10.37 7.72 -11.22
N LEU A 47 -9.39 7.38 -12.06
CA LEU A 47 -8.04 7.06 -11.60
C LEU A 47 -7.44 8.24 -10.85
N ASP A 48 -6.90 7.99 -9.66
CA ASP A 48 -6.30 9.01 -8.80
C ASP A 48 -5.22 8.35 -7.94
N TYR A 49 -3.97 8.50 -8.34
CA TYR A 49 -2.85 7.87 -7.62
C TYR A 49 -2.61 8.47 -6.25
N GLU A 50 -2.82 9.78 -6.08
CA GLU A 50 -2.63 10.40 -4.77
C GLU A 50 -3.64 9.88 -3.76
N PHE A 51 -4.89 9.76 -4.18
CA PHE A 51 -5.95 9.26 -3.31
C PHE A 51 -5.77 7.76 -3.05
N ALA A 52 -5.34 6.99 -4.07
CA ALA A 52 -5.01 5.58 -3.89
C ALA A 52 -3.92 5.40 -2.84
N LYS A 53 -2.86 6.20 -2.93
CA LYS A 53 -1.74 6.16 -1.99
C LYS A 53 -2.19 6.45 -0.57
N TYR A 54 -3.07 7.42 -0.40
CA TYR A 54 -3.65 7.76 0.90
C TYR A 54 -4.37 6.56 1.53
N TRP A 55 -5.21 5.88 0.75
CA TRP A 55 -5.96 4.73 1.26
C TRP A 55 -5.07 3.53 1.53
N PHE A 56 -4.08 3.29 0.68
CA PHE A 56 -3.11 2.23 0.94
C PHE A 56 -2.33 2.50 2.23
N TYR A 57 -1.94 3.73 2.47
CA TYR A 57 -1.23 4.08 3.69
C TYR A 57 -2.10 3.83 4.92
N LYS A 58 -3.35 4.26 4.90
CA LYS A 58 -4.27 4.04 6.02
C LYS A 58 -4.44 2.56 6.33
N SER A 59 -4.51 1.73 5.32
CA SER A 59 -4.59 0.28 5.49
C SER A 59 -3.26 -0.31 5.95
N ALA A 60 -2.15 0.18 5.40
CA ALA A 60 -0.81 -0.32 5.70
C ALA A 60 -0.45 -0.15 7.18
N VAL A 61 -0.84 0.97 7.79
CA VAL A 61 -0.55 1.22 9.21
C VAL A 61 -1.39 0.35 10.15
N GLN A 62 -2.28 -0.47 9.61
CA GLN A 62 -3.03 -1.46 10.36
C GLN A 62 -2.45 -2.87 10.16
N SER A 63 -1.22 -2.99 9.75
CA SER A 63 -0.51 -4.25 9.49
C SER A 63 -1.08 -5.05 8.33
N TYR A 64 -1.83 -4.43 7.43
CA TYR A 64 -2.41 -5.14 6.29
C TYR A 64 -1.32 -5.32 5.22
N ALA A 65 -0.82 -6.53 5.07
CA ALA A 65 0.36 -6.82 4.25
C ALA A 65 0.18 -6.43 2.78
N ASN A 66 -0.99 -6.67 2.20
CA ASN A 66 -1.25 -6.32 0.81
C ASN A 66 -1.19 -4.80 0.59
N ALA A 67 -1.66 -4.02 1.57
CA ALA A 67 -1.59 -2.56 1.50
C ALA A 67 -0.16 -2.06 1.66
N GLN A 68 0.61 -2.69 2.54
CA GLN A 68 2.02 -2.37 2.70
C GLN A 68 2.78 -2.63 1.40
N PHE A 69 2.47 -3.73 0.73
CA PHE A 69 3.04 -4.06 -0.57
C PHE A 69 2.70 -3.00 -1.62
N MET A 70 1.42 -2.63 -1.73
CA MET A 70 0.99 -1.63 -2.71
C MET A 70 1.57 -0.24 -2.40
N TYR A 71 1.65 0.12 -1.12
CA TYR A 71 2.25 1.38 -0.73
C TYR A 71 3.73 1.42 -1.10
N ALA A 72 4.46 0.33 -0.82
CA ALA A 72 5.86 0.20 -1.23
C ALA A 72 6.02 0.28 -2.74
N TYR A 73 5.15 -0.38 -3.48
CA TYR A 73 5.16 -0.33 -4.95
C TYR A 73 5.01 1.10 -5.45
N MET A 74 4.05 1.85 -4.91
CA MET A 74 3.81 3.23 -5.33
C MET A 74 4.99 4.15 -4.97
N LEU A 75 5.61 3.92 -3.82
CA LEU A 75 6.80 4.68 -3.43
C LEU A 75 7.97 4.40 -4.37
N GLN A 76 8.16 3.15 -4.75
CA GLN A 76 9.24 2.77 -5.66
C GLN A 76 8.98 3.29 -7.08
N ALA A 77 7.77 3.14 -7.57
CA ALA A 77 7.41 3.53 -8.94
C ALA A 77 7.24 5.04 -9.10
N GLY A 78 6.98 5.76 -8.01
CA GLY A 78 6.71 7.19 -8.07
C GLY A 78 5.28 7.53 -8.45
N ASP A 79 4.36 6.59 -8.33
CA ASP A 79 2.95 6.85 -8.60
C ASP A 79 2.38 7.81 -7.55
N GLY A 80 1.79 8.90 -8.01
CA GLY A 80 1.24 9.91 -7.11
C GLY A 80 2.27 10.83 -6.50
N GLY A 81 3.52 10.80 -6.97
CA GLY A 81 4.59 11.65 -6.46
C GLY A 81 5.92 11.26 -7.06
N GLU A 82 6.99 11.53 -6.35
CA GLU A 82 8.34 11.15 -6.76
C GLU A 82 8.66 9.75 -6.24
N SER A 83 9.57 9.05 -6.93
CA SER A 83 10.09 7.77 -6.46
C SER A 83 10.89 7.97 -5.18
N GLU A 84 10.62 7.16 -4.17
CA GLU A 84 11.29 7.22 -2.87
C GLU A 84 11.77 5.81 -2.47
N PRO A 85 12.90 5.37 -3.06
CA PRO A 85 13.34 3.97 -2.90
C PRO A 85 13.62 3.55 -1.46
N LEU A 86 14.16 4.44 -0.64
CA LEU A 86 14.45 4.10 0.76
C LEU A 86 13.17 3.80 1.53
N LYS A 87 12.17 4.65 1.37
CA LYS A 87 10.86 4.41 2.00
C LYS A 87 10.22 3.14 1.47
N ALA A 88 10.36 2.89 0.16
CA ALA A 88 9.85 1.67 -0.45
C ALA A 88 10.51 0.42 0.16
N LEU A 89 11.81 0.47 0.44
CA LEU A 89 12.50 -0.63 1.11
C LEU A 89 11.93 -0.91 2.49
N VAL A 90 11.67 0.14 3.27
CA VAL A 90 11.11 -0.02 4.61
C VAL A 90 9.74 -0.68 4.54
N TRP A 91 8.86 -0.18 3.68
CA TRP A 91 7.51 -0.72 3.57
C TRP A 91 7.47 -2.13 2.96
N SER A 92 8.36 -2.42 2.01
CA SER A 92 8.45 -3.78 1.46
C SER A 92 8.96 -4.77 2.51
N GLU A 93 9.89 -4.36 3.36
CA GLU A 93 10.33 -5.21 4.45
C GLU A 93 9.19 -5.47 5.46
N LEU A 94 8.40 -4.44 5.78
CA LEU A 94 7.23 -4.62 6.64
C LEU A 94 6.23 -5.61 6.03
N ALA A 95 6.00 -5.49 4.73
CA ALA A 95 5.10 -6.41 4.03
C ALA A 95 5.63 -7.85 4.06
N GLU A 96 6.94 -8.02 3.85
CA GLU A 96 7.58 -9.35 3.94
C GLU A 96 7.44 -9.93 5.33
N ARG A 97 7.68 -9.13 6.38
CA ARG A 97 7.53 -9.58 7.77
C ARG A 97 6.10 -10.01 8.07
N ASN A 98 5.13 -9.43 7.37
CA ASN A 98 3.71 -9.77 7.50
C ASN A 98 3.26 -10.85 6.52
N GLY A 99 4.20 -11.55 5.90
CA GLY A 99 3.90 -12.72 5.08
C GLY A 99 3.73 -12.46 3.58
N LYS A 100 3.92 -11.23 3.12
CA LYS A 100 3.80 -10.89 1.71
C LYS A 100 5.15 -11.10 1.01
N THR A 101 5.44 -12.34 0.64
CA THR A 101 6.74 -12.69 0.05
C THR A 101 7.01 -12.01 -1.29
N ASP A 102 5.97 -11.67 -2.05
CA ASP A 102 6.09 -10.96 -3.32
C ASP A 102 6.74 -9.59 -3.16
N ALA A 103 6.72 -9.03 -1.96
CA ALA A 103 7.33 -7.73 -1.70
C ALA A 103 8.85 -7.74 -1.90
N SER A 104 9.47 -8.92 -1.95
CA SER A 104 10.89 -9.04 -2.25
C SER A 104 11.25 -8.46 -3.62
N ASP A 105 10.33 -8.51 -4.57
CA ASP A 105 10.57 -7.93 -5.90
C ASP A 105 10.75 -6.42 -5.80
N ILE A 106 9.95 -5.76 -4.97
CA ILE A 106 10.08 -4.31 -4.76
C ILE A 106 11.39 -4.01 -4.02
N SER A 107 11.71 -4.81 -3.01
CA SER A 107 12.97 -4.66 -2.27
C SER A 107 14.16 -4.76 -3.19
N ASN A 108 14.18 -5.74 -4.09
CA ASN A 108 15.29 -5.96 -5.00
C ASN A 108 15.46 -4.78 -5.98
N LEU A 109 14.37 -4.25 -6.52
CA LEU A 109 14.41 -3.09 -7.39
C LEU A 109 14.89 -1.84 -6.64
N SER A 110 14.37 -1.63 -5.44
CA SER A 110 14.69 -0.44 -4.67
C SER A 110 16.14 -0.43 -4.20
N ARG A 111 16.71 -1.60 -3.89
CA ARG A 111 18.12 -1.70 -3.49
C ARG A 111 19.08 -1.21 -4.55
N LEU A 112 18.70 -1.33 -5.82
CA LEU A 112 19.53 -0.84 -6.91
C LEU A 112 19.63 0.69 -6.93
N LEU A 113 18.70 1.37 -6.26
CA LEU A 113 18.59 2.82 -6.27
C LEU A 113 19.00 3.47 -4.95
N VAL A 114 19.41 2.67 -3.95
CA VAL A 114 19.72 3.15 -2.62
C VAL A 114 21.16 2.75 -2.25
N GLU A 115 21.90 3.68 -1.69
CA GLU A 115 23.28 3.42 -1.27
C GLU A 115 23.35 2.40 -0.13
N ASP A 116 24.45 1.66 -0.05
CA ASP A 116 24.61 0.59 0.92
C ASP A 116 24.43 1.07 2.36
N ALA A 117 24.98 2.25 2.68
CA ALA A 117 24.84 2.82 4.01
C ALA A 117 23.39 3.09 4.38
N GLU A 118 22.59 3.52 3.41
CA GLU A 118 21.17 3.75 3.63
C GLU A 118 20.39 2.44 3.72
N GLN A 119 20.75 1.45 2.91
CA GLN A 119 20.13 0.13 2.99
C GLN A 119 20.32 -0.49 4.37
N ALA A 120 21.45 -0.26 4.99
CA ALA A 120 21.76 -0.80 6.31
C ALA A 120 20.82 -0.24 7.40
N ARG A 121 20.18 0.90 7.16
CA ARG A 121 19.23 1.51 8.10
C ARG A 121 17.84 0.88 8.04
N VAL A 122 17.54 0.15 6.98
CA VAL A 122 16.18 -0.34 6.73
C VAL A 122 15.64 -1.23 7.85
N PRO A 123 16.38 -2.24 8.34
CA PRO A 123 15.83 -3.07 9.42
C PRO A 123 15.48 -2.29 10.68
N ALA A 124 16.31 -1.32 11.05
CA ALA A 124 16.06 -0.49 12.23
C ALA A 124 14.85 0.42 12.02
N LEU A 125 14.71 1.01 10.83
CA LEU A 125 13.56 1.84 10.49
C LEU A 125 12.26 1.03 10.51
N ALA A 126 12.29 -0.18 9.97
CA ALA A 126 11.14 -1.07 9.99
C ALA A 126 10.76 -1.46 11.42
N SER A 127 11.76 -1.80 12.25
CA SER A 127 11.53 -2.13 13.65
C SER A 127 10.96 -0.96 14.43
N GLN A 128 11.47 0.25 14.20
CA GLN A 128 10.96 1.45 14.83
C GLN A 128 9.49 1.71 14.46
N CYS A 129 9.17 1.48 13.20
CA CYS A 129 7.81 1.59 12.71
C CYS A 129 6.87 0.63 13.46
N LEU A 130 7.27 -0.64 13.58
CA LEU A 130 6.49 -1.65 14.29
C LEU A 130 6.35 -1.36 15.78
N GLU A 131 7.45 -1.01 16.44
CA GLU A 131 7.48 -0.74 17.88
C GLU A 131 6.64 0.47 18.25
N SER A 132 6.53 1.44 17.37
CA SER A 132 5.70 2.63 17.58
C SER A 132 4.24 2.42 17.18
N ASN A 133 3.86 1.19 16.85
CA ASN A 133 2.53 0.87 16.34
C ASN A 133 2.20 1.70 15.09
N TYR A 134 3.17 1.78 14.18
CA TYR A 134 3.09 2.49 12.91
C TYR A 134 3.00 4.01 13.02
N GLU A 135 3.29 4.58 14.18
CA GLU A 135 3.29 6.04 14.31
C GLU A 135 4.57 6.68 13.75
N GLN A 136 5.70 5.97 13.85
CA GLN A 136 6.99 6.47 13.39
C GLN A 136 7.44 5.77 12.11
N CYS A 137 6.54 5.71 11.14
CA CYS A 137 6.83 5.10 9.85
C CYS A 137 7.10 6.16 8.79
N PRO A 138 7.93 5.84 7.79
CA PRO A 138 8.10 6.74 6.64
C PRO A 138 6.80 6.85 5.85
N LYS A 139 6.38 8.07 5.58
CA LYS A 139 5.18 8.31 4.76
C LYS A 139 5.53 8.59 3.32
#